data_2cb5c3b579798b583d232fad432de5e2
#
_entry.id   2cb5c3b579798b583d232fad432de5e2
#
_cell.length_a   1.000
_cell.length_b   1.000
_cell.length_c   1.000
_cell.angle_alpha   90.00
_cell.angle_beta   90.00
_cell.angle_gamma   90.00
#
_symmetry.space_group_name_H-M   'P 1'
#
loop_
_entity.id
_entity.type
_entity.pdbx_description
1 polymer ?
#
loop_
_entity_poly.entity_id
_entity_poly.type
_entity_poly.pdbx_seq_one_letter_code
_entity_poly.pdbx_strand_id
1 'polypeptide(L)'
;MVGKTIAEKILSKKSGKDARAGQIVIADVDYVMVNDVTGPIAFREYEKLGTDELYKDKMVLIPDHYVPAKDIDSAAQAKEMREFAQKHQIPNYFEIGKSGVCHQLMVEEGFAAPGRLIVGADSHTCTYGAVNALSTGIGSTEAAAVFATGKLWFKVPETIKVVVKGEFNRYVGGKDLILRIITDIGVDGANYKAFEFHGDVQNISVPDRLAISNMAIEAGGKAGIFPCDDLTREYIKDSVRGEYEPVEADDDAVYCRTLEYDLSKLEPFVSYPHLPSNGRPVREADVRIDQAYLGSCTNGRIEDMRIGAEIVKGRHVAPGVRMIVVPASQR
;
A
#
# COMPACT_ATOMS: atom_id res chain seq x y z
N MET A 1 22.63 10.17 -21.22
CA MET A 1 22.44 9.96 -19.77
C MET A 1 21.77 8.63 -19.61
N VAL A 2 22.09 7.85 -18.60
CA VAL A 2 21.42 6.56 -18.29
C VAL A 2 19.97 6.83 -17.91
N GLY A 3 19.04 6.02 -18.39
CA GLY A 3 17.61 6.16 -18.10
C GLY A 3 17.25 5.99 -16.63
N LYS A 4 16.05 6.39 -16.26
CA LYS A 4 15.52 6.40 -14.89
C LYS A 4 14.37 5.43 -14.73
N THR A 5 14.30 4.83 -13.54
CA THR A 5 13.14 4.09 -13.06
C THR A 5 12.00 5.05 -12.69
N ILE A 6 10.79 4.52 -12.49
CA ILE A 6 9.64 5.32 -12.05
C ILE A 6 9.93 6.02 -10.72
N ALA A 7 10.53 5.30 -9.75
CA ALA A 7 10.88 5.87 -8.45
C ALA A 7 11.88 7.04 -8.57
N GLU A 8 12.91 6.91 -9.39
CA GLU A 8 13.88 7.97 -9.65
C GLU A 8 13.25 9.20 -10.32
N LYS A 9 12.32 8.98 -11.27
CA LYS A 9 11.61 10.08 -11.95
C LYS A 9 10.70 10.85 -10.99
N ILE A 10 9.91 10.15 -10.18
CA ILE A 10 9.02 10.81 -9.20
C ILE A 10 9.86 11.61 -8.20
N LEU A 11 10.91 11.01 -7.62
CA LEU A 11 11.77 11.72 -6.67
C LEU A 11 12.55 12.87 -7.33
N SER A 12 12.95 12.74 -8.59
CA SER A 12 13.57 13.84 -9.33
C SER A 12 12.61 15.03 -9.45
N LYS A 13 11.37 14.77 -9.86
CA LYS A 13 10.34 15.81 -10.02
C LYS A 13 10.04 16.48 -8.69
N LYS A 14 9.82 15.69 -7.63
CA LYS A 14 9.43 16.19 -6.30
C LYS A 14 10.57 16.88 -5.53
N SER A 15 11.81 16.58 -5.85
CA SER A 15 12.98 17.25 -5.24
C SER A 15 13.53 18.41 -6.07
N GLY A 16 13.13 18.52 -7.34
CA GLY A 16 13.73 19.48 -8.29
C GLY A 16 15.20 19.16 -8.64
N LYS A 17 15.65 17.91 -8.40
CA LYS A 17 17.03 17.46 -8.64
C LYS A 17 17.05 16.24 -9.55
N ASP A 18 18.19 15.96 -10.18
CA ASP A 18 18.42 14.68 -10.88
C ASP A 18 18.67 13.56 -9.86
N ALA A 19 17.58 13.00 -9.31
CA ALA A 19 17.64 11.95 -8.29
C ALA A 19 18.01 10.60 -8.94
N ARG A 20 19.01 9.90 -8.35
CA ARG A 20 19.48 8.58 -8.76
C ARG A 20 19.59 7.65 -7.57
N ALA A 21 19.43 6.35 -7.80
CA ALA A 21 19.54 5.32 -6.78
C ALA A 21 20.75 5.52 -5.85
N GLY A 22 20.53 5.39 -4.54
CA GLY A 22 21.54 5.61 -3.50
C GLY A 22 21.75 7.06 -3.04
N GLN A 23 21.31 8.05 -3.79
CA GLN A 23 21.40 9.46 -3.40
C GLN A 23 20.36 9.83 -2.34
N ILE A 24 20.66 10.87 -1.55
CA ILE A 24 19.70 11.45 -0.60
C ILE A 24 19.16 12.76 -1.19
N VAL A 25 17.84 12.86 -1.24
CA VAL A 25 17.11 14.05 -1.70
C VAL A 25 16.08 14.48 -0.67
N ILE A 26 15.77 15.77 -0.62
CA ILE A 26 14.59 16.28 0.09
C ILE A 26 13.53 16.54 -0.98
N ALA A 27 12.36 15.96 -0.83
CA ALA A 27 11.30 16.02 -1.81
C ALA A 27 9.99 16.52 -1.20
N ASP A 28 9.21 17.25 -1.99
CA ASP A 28 7.86 17.67 -1.64
C ASP A 28 6.93 16.46 -1.61
N VAL A 29 6.25 16.25 -0.48
CA VAL A 29 5.25 15.19 -0.29
C VAL A 29 3.88 15.72 -0.71
N ASP A 30 3.12 14.94 -1.49
CA ASP A 30 1.77 15.33 -1.88
C ASP A 30 0.78 15.10 -0.72
N TYR A 31 0.82 13.92 -0.10
CA TYR A 31 -0.03 13.58 1.06
C TYR A 31 0.74 12.78 2.10
N VAL A 32 0.37 12.99 3.36
CA VAL A 32 0.82 12.21 4.51
C VAL A 32 -0.39 11.63 5.23
N MET A 33 -0.46 10.31 5.30
CA MET A 33 -1.54 9.58 5.97
C MET A 33 -1.10 9.13 7.36
N VAL A 34 -1.98 9.27 8.34
CA VAL A 34 -1.84 8.66 9.66
C VAL A 34 -3.16 8.01 10.10
N ASN A 35 -3.05 6.93 10.86
CA ASN A 35 -4.17 6.20 11.44
C ASN A 35 -4.28 6.42 12.96
N ASP A 36 -5.23 5.79 13.61
CA ASP A 36 -5.50 5.94 15.05
C ASP A 36 -4.40 5.37 15.95
N VAL A 37 -3.51 4.50 15.44
CA VAL A 37 -2.34 4.02 16.18
C VAL A 37 -1.18 5.02 16.13
N THR A 38 -0.91 5.58 14.96
CA THR A 38 0.30 6.35 14.68
C THR A 38 0.08 7.86 14.71
N GLY A 39 -1.16 8.31 14.44
CA GLY A 39 -1.55 9.72 14.46
C GLY A 39 -1.29 10.40 15.80
N PRO A 40 -1.79 9.88 16.93
CA PRO A 40 -1.55 10.46 18.25
C PRO A 40 -0.06 10.64 18.59
N ILE A 41 0.79 9.71 18.13
CA ILE A 41 2.25 9.82 18.30
C ILE A 41 2.78 10.96 17.45
N ALA A 42 2.38 11.02 16.18
CA ALA A 42 2.81 12.05 15.25
C ALA A 42 2.37 13.46 15.70
N PHE A 43 1.18 13.60 16.29
CA PHE A 43 0.68 14.88 16.80
C PHE A 43 1.53 15.38 17.97
N ARG A 44 1.86 14.50 18.92
CA ARG A 44 2.74 14.85 20.04
C ARG A 44 4.16 15.21 19.57
N GLU A 45 4.68 14.53 18.55
CA GLU A 45 5.98 14.89 17.97
C GLU A 45 5.91 16.23 17.24
N TYR A 46 4.81 16.51 16.53
CA TYR A 46 4.61 17.83 15.90
C TYR A 46 4.55 18.96 16.93
N GLU A 47 3.82 18.78 18.04
CA GLU A 47 3.73 19.80 19.09
C GLU A 47 5.11 20.12 19.72
N LYS A 48 6.01 19.12 19.82
CA LYS A 48 7.40 19.34 20.31
C LYS A 48 8.25 20.18 19.37
N LEU A 49 7.90 20.28 18.09
CA LEU A 49 8.64 21.14 17.15
C LEU A 49 8.46 22.63 17.43
N GLY A 50 7.40 23.00 18.16
CA GLY A 50 7.14 24.39 18.56
C GLY A 50 6.93 25.35 17.39
N THR A 51 6.37 24.86 16.28
CA THR A 51 6.04 25.65 15.08
C THR A 51 4.54 25.80 14.92
N ASP A 52 4.12 26.93 14.34
CA ASP A 52 2.72 27.16 13.93
C ASP A 52 2.45 26.72 12.48
N GLU A 53 3.50 26.40 11.74
CA GLU A 53 3.39 25.92 10.35
C GLU A 53 2.79 24.52 10.32
N LEU A 54 1.65 24.37 9.61
CA LEU A 54 0.95 23.10 9.45
C LEU A 54 0.40 22.95 8.04
N TYR A 55 0.93 21.99 7.30
CA TYR A 55 0.50 21.66 5.93
C TYR A 55 -0.77 20.79 5.96
N LYS A 56 -1.83 21.31 6.58
CA LYS A 56 -3.08 20.61 6.87
C LYS A 56 -3.76 19.99 5.64
N ASP A 57 -3.64 20.61 4.46
CA ASP A 57 -4.24 20.12 3.22
C ASP A 57 -3.55 18.85 2.68
N LYS A 58 -2.30 18.61 3.09
CA LYS A 58 -1.56 17.38 2.77
C LYS A 58 -1.84 16.25 3.76
N MET A 59 -2.44 16.53 4.90
CA MET A 59 -2.73 15.53 5.94
C MET A 59 -4.00 14.76 5.61
N VAL A 60 -3.95 13.43 5.80
CA VAL A 60 -5.11 12.56 5.70
C VAL A 60 -5.17 11.70 6.96
N LEU A 61 -6.21 11.88 7.76
CA LEU A 61 -6.38 11.24 9.06
C LEU A 61 -7.49 10.20 8.97
N ILE A 62 -7.16 8.92 9.16
CA ILE A 62 -8.08 7.80 8.99
C ILE A 62 -8.00 6.85 10.20
N PRO A 63 -8.92 6.93 11.17
CA PRO A 63 -9.03 5.93 12.21
C PRO A 63 -9.62 4.64 11.63
N ASP A 64 -8.84 3.55 11.63
CA ASP A 64 -9.23 2.27 11.05
C ASP A 64 -8.67 1.02 11.76
N HIS A 65 -7.61 1.16 12.56
CA HIS A 65 -6.95 0.02 13.21
C HIS A 65 -7.71 -0.45 14.46
N TYR A 66 -8.31 0.47 15.21
CA TYR A 66 -9.07 0.18 16.44
C TYR A 66 -10.54 0.57 16.28
N VAL A 67 -11.16 0.13 15.22
CA VAL A 67 -12.57 0.42 14.92
C VAL A 67 -13.35 -0.89 14.75
N PRO A 68 -14.31 -1.17 15.65
CA PRO A 68 -14.61 -0.45 16.89
C PRO A 68 -13.48 -0.57 17.91
N ALA A 69 -13.34 0.42 18.81
CA ALA A 69 -12.31 0.41 19.82
C ALA A 69 -12.46 -0.83 20.75
N LYS A 70 -11.36 -1.55 20.94
CA LYS A 70 -11.33 -2.80 21.73
C LYS A 70 -11.22 -2.57 23.25
N ASP A 71 -10.78 -1.36 23.65
CA ASP A 71 -10.55 -0.94 25.04
C ASP A 71 -10.57 0.59 25.17
N ILE A 72 -10.40 1.09 26.40
CA ILE A 72 -10.44 2.53 26.72
C ILE A 72 -9.27 3.27 26.03
N ASP A 73 -8.09 2.68 25.98
CA ASP A 73 -6.90 3.31 25.40
C ASP A 73 -7.07 3.49 23.90
N SER A 74 -7.60 2.49 23.20
CA SER A 74 -7.94 2.57 21.78
C SER A 74 -8.99 3.65 21.49
N ALA A 75 -10.00 3.76 22.37
CA ALA A 75 -11.01 4.82 22.25
C ALA A 75 -10.41 6.22 22.51
N ALA A 76 -9.46 6.33 23.43
CA ALA A 76 -8.74 7.58 23.69
C ALA A 76 -7.91 8.03 22.49
N GLN A 77 -7.25 7.11 21.79
CA GLN A 77 -6.50 7.41 20.56
C GLN A 77 -7.41 7.94 19.44
N ALA A 78 -8.55 7.31 19.21
CA ALA A 78 -9.53 7.79 18.24
C ALA A 78 -10.08 9.17 18.61
N LYS A 79 -10.30 9.43 19.93
CA LYS A 79 -10.68 10.74 20.44
C LYS A 79 -9.60 11.79 20.18
N GLU A 80 -8.32 11.49 20.47
CA GLU A 80 -7.19 12.39 20.22
C GLU A 80 -7.09 12.78 18.74
N MET A 81 -7.30 11.83 17.82
CA MET A 81 -7.34 12.13 16.37
C MET A 81 -8.46 13.12 16.03
N ARG A 82 -9.66 12.91 16.58
CA ARG A 82 -10.80 13.80 16.34
C ARG A 82 -10.56 15.20 16.88
N GLU A 83 -10.05 15.31 18.10
CA GLU A 83 -9.75 16.58 18.75
C GLU A 83 -8.65 17.35 18.00
N PHE A 84 -7.61 16.67 17.55
CA PHE A 84 -6.57 17.29 16.73
C PHE A 84 -7.13 17.78 15.39
N ALA A 85 -7.94 16.96 14.70
CA ALA A 85 -8.56 17.33 13.44
C ALA A 85 -9.47 18.57 13.60
N GLN A 86 -10.25 18.65 14.68
CA GLN A 86 -11.11 19.79 14.99
C GLN A 86 -10.29 21.04 15.34
N LYS A 87 -9.30 20.93 16.24
CA LYS A 87 -8.43 22.02 16.68
C LYS A 87 -7.74 22.70 15.52
N HIS A 88 -7.22 21.91 14.58
CA HIS A 88 -6.43 22.39 13.43
C HIS A 88 -7.25 22.53 12.15
N GLN A 89 -8.55 22.19 12.19
CA GLN A 89 -9.44 22.23 11.01
C GLN A 89 -8.86 21.44 9.83
N ILE A 90 -8.47 20.17 10.10
CA ILE A 90 -7.92 19.28 9.07
C ILE A 90 -9.04 18.88 8.10
N PRO A 91 -8.93 19.22 6.80
CA PRO A 91 -10.02 18.97 5.85
C PRO A 91 -10.22 17.49 5.51
N ASN A 92 -9.16 16.68 5.58
CA ASN A 92 -9.20 15.28 5.20
C ASN A 92 -9.17 14.37 6.44
N TYR A 93 -10.15 14.54 7.33
CA TYR A 93 -10.42 13.64 8.45
C TYR A 93 -11.64 12.78 8.16
N PHE A 94 -11.48 11.47 8.27
CA PHE A 94 -12.53 10.48 8.01
C PHE A 94 -13.00 9.86 9.33
N GLU A 95 -14.13 10.32 9.83
CA GLU A 95 -14.69 9.87 11.12
C GLU A 95 -15.07 8.39 11.10
N ILE A 96 -14.98 7.74 12.24
CA ILE A 96 -15.43 6.37 12.46
C ILE A 96 -16.88 6.21 11.99
N GLY A 97 -17.15 5.14 11.24
CA GLY A 97 -18.44 4.87 10.62
C GLY A 97 -18.66 5.51 9.24
N LYS A 98 -17.72 6.33 8.77
CA LYS A 98 -17.67 6.89 7.41
C LYS A 98 -16.34 6.60 6.71
N SER A 99 -15.55 5.71 7.30
CA SER A 99 -14.24 5.35 6.80
C SER A 99 -14.18 3.86 6.40
N GLY A 100 -13.03 3.39 6.09
CA GLY A 100 -12.68 2.01 5.81
C GLY A 100 -11.23 1.81 6.16
N VAL A 101 -10.64 0.72 5.73
CA VAL A 101 -9.20 0.49 5.80
C VAL A 101 -8.48 1.65 5.12
N CYS A 102 -7.53 2.28 5.81
CA CYS A 102 -6.88 3.52 5.37
C CYS A 102 -6.31 3.40 3.95
N HIS A 103 -5.69 2.27 3.62
CA HIS A 103 -5.09 2.06 2.30
C HIS A 103 -6.12 1.93 1.18
N GLN A 104 -7.32 1.44 1.46
CA GLN A 104 -8.42 1.43 0.50
C GLN A 104 -8.99 2.83 0.33
N LEU A 105 -9.20 3.53 1.45
CA LEU A 105 -9.79 4.86 1.44
C LEU A 105 -8.91 5.89 0.71
N MET A 106 -7.59 5.81 0.85
CA MET A 106 -6.65 6.67 0.12
C MET A 106 -6.80 6.59 -1.40
N VAL A 107 -7.21 5.44 -1.92
CA VAL A 107 -7.47 5.25 -3.36
C VAL A 107 -8.91 5.67 -3.70
N GLU A 108 -9.89 5.22 -2.93
CA GLU A 108 -11.32 5.53 -3.16
C GLU A 108 -11.64 7.02 -3.06
N GLU A 109 -10.96 7.74 -2.18
CA GLU A 109 -11.10 9.18 -1.99
C GLU A 109 -10.15 10.00 -2.88
N GLY A 110 -9.40 9.33 -3.77
CA GLY A 110 -8.61 9.96 -4.82
C GLY A 110 -7.34 10.68 -4.36
N PHE A 111 -6.84 10.38 -3.17
CA PHE A 111 -5.52 10.86 -2.71
C PHE A 111 -4.39 10.16 -3.45
N ALA A 112 -4.54 8.87 -3.70
CA ALA A 112 -3.59 8.10 -4.49
C ALA A 112 -3.84 8.30 -5.99
N ALA A 113 -2.81 8.76 -6.72
CA ALA A 113 -2.87 8.97 -8.15
C ALA A 113 -1.47 8.90 -8.78
N PRO A 114 -1.39 8.67 -10.10
CA PRO A 114 -0.11 8.56 -10.81
C PRO A 114 0.82 9.74 -10.58
N GLY A 115 2.10 9.47 -10.39
CA GLY A 115 3.16 10.46 -10.22
C GLY A 115 3.19 11.19 -8.87
N ARG A 116 2.29 10.86 -7.94
CA ARG A 116 2.29 11.42 -6.58
C ARG A 116 3.32 10.76 -5.71
N LEU A 117 3.89 11.54 -4.78
CA LEU A 117 4.73 11.08 -3.67
C LEU A 117 3.91 11.11 -2.39
N ILE A 118 3.59 9.92 -1.87
CA ILE A 118 2.71 9.77 -0.71
C ILE A 118 3.47 9.03 0.39
N VAL A 119 3.40 9.54 1.60
CA VAL A 119 3.94 8.86 2.77
C VAL A 119 2.84 8.56 3.78
N GLY A 120 3.06 7.59 4.64
CA GLY A 120 2.14 7.29 5.72
C GLY A 120 2.86 6.70 6.91
N ALA A 121 2.41 7.03 8.11
CA ALA A 121 2.93 6.41 9.32
C ALA A 121 2.34 5.00 9.50
N ASP A 122 2.41 4.23 8.42
CA ASP A 122 1.97 2.84 8.32
C ASP A 122 2.85 2.11 7.30
N SER A 123 3.29 0.90 7.63
CA SER A 123 4.20 0.12 6.79
C SER A 123 3.63 -0.20 5.41
N HIS A 124 2.31 -0.45 5.32
CA HIS A 124 1.64 -0.82 4.07
C HIS A 124 1.26 0.38 3.18
N THR A 125 1.75 1.58 3.47
CA THR A 125 1.58 2.76 2.61
C THR A 125 2.11 2.53 1.18
N CYS A 126 2.98 1.55 0.96
CA CYS A 126 3.44 1.12 -0.36
C CYS A 126 2.31 0.69 -1.31
N THR A 127 1.11 0.43 -0.81
CA THR A 127 -0.10 0.02 -1.56
C THR A 127 -0.38 0.90 -2.78
N TYR A 128 -0.14 2.21 -2.71
CA TYR A 128 -0.54 3.14 -3.76
C TYR A 128 0.35 3.11 -5.00
N GLY A 129 1.44 2.36 -4.96
CA GLY A 129 2.21 2.03 -6.15
C GLY A 129 1.41 1.27 -7.21
N ALA A 130 0.33 0.59 -6.81
CA ALA A 130 -0.64 -0.05 -7.69
C ALA A 130 -1.29 0.91 -8.70
N VAL A 131 -1.40 2.20 -8.35
CA VAL A 131 -1.92 3.27 -9.21
C VAL A 131 -0.83 4.24 -9.66
N ASN A 132 0.42 3.76 -9.79
CA ASN A 132 1.56 4.50 -10.32
C ASN A 132 2.02 5.67 -9.42
N ALA A 133 1.77 5.62 -8.11
CA ALA A 133 2.36 6.54 -7.15
C ALA A 133 3.67 5.99 -6.59
N LEU A 134 4.59 6.85 -6.18
CA LEU A 134 5.64 6.45 -5.26
C LEU A 134 5.13 6.64 -3.84
N SER A 135 4.91 5.55 -3.14
CA SER A 135 4.35 5.59 -1.80
C SER A 135 5.10 4.66 -0.85
N THR A 136 5.32 5.12 0.38
CA THR A 136 6.14 4.37 1.34
C THR A 136 5.77 4.67 2.79
N GLY A 137 5.93 3.66 3.65
CA GLY A 137 5.81 3.81 5.10
C GLY A 137 6.97 4.60 5.70
N ILE A 138 6.63 5.42 6.70
CA ILE A 138 7.56 6.25 7.49
C ILE A 138 7.22 6.13 8.98
N GLY A 139 8.09 6.62 9.84
CA GLY A 139 7.82 6.72 11.28
C GLY A 139 6.90 7.91 11.63
N SER A 140 6.27 7.84 12.81
CA SER A 140 5.41 8.94 13.30
C SER A 140 6.17 10.26 13.48
N THR A 141 7.44 10.22 13.86
CA THR A 141 8.30 11.42 13.97
C THR A 141 8.54 12.06 12.59
N GLU A 142 8.74 11.23 11.56
CA GLU A 142 8.90 11.70 10.18
C GLU A 142 7.58 12.27 9.65
N ALA A 143 6.44 11.68 10.02
CA ALA A 143 5.13 12.24 9.69
C ALA A 143 4.95 13.65 10.31
N ALA A 144 5.36 13.84 11.56
CA ALA A 144 5.36 15.15 12.20
C ALA A 144 6.23 16.18 11.45
N ALA A 145 7.38 15.78 10.95
CA ALA A 145 8.22 16.63 10.11
C ALA A 145 7.51 17.02 8.80
N VAL A 146 6.78 16.08 8.17
CA VAL A 146 5.97 16.38 6.98
C VAL A 146 4.81 17.33 7.32
N PHE A 147 4.16 17.18 8.47
CA PHE A 147 3.12 18.11 8.92
C PHE A 147 3.64 19.55 8.97
N ALA A 148 4.86 19.74 9.50
CA ALA A 148 5.48 21.05 9.68
C ALA A 148 6.12 21.63 8.42
N THR A 149 6.55 20.80 7.46
CA THR A 149 7.39 21.26 6.33
C THR A 149 6.83 20.97 4.97
N GLY A 150 5.87 20.04 4.88
CA GLY A 150 5.36 19.51 3.60
C GLY A 150 6.39 18.68 2.83
N LYS A 151 7.56 18.38 3.40
CA LYS A 151 8.71 17.74 2.76
C LYS A 151 9.28 16.62 3.64
N LEU A 152 9.99 15.69 2.97
CA LEU A 152 10.76 14.67 3.68
C LEU A 152 12.04 14.35 2.91
N TRP A 153 13.05 13.85 3.61
CA TRP A 153 14.25 13.30 3.00
C TRP A 153 13.99 11.86 2.56
N PHE A 154 14.59 11.48 1.42
CA PHE A 154 14.53 10.12 0.89
C PHE A 154 15.92 9.71 0.42
N LYS A 155 16.36 8.52 0.80
CA LYS A 155 17.35 7.82 0.03
C LYS A 155 16.63 7.22 -1.19
N VAL A 156 17.04 7.58 -2.40
CA VAL A 156 16.45 7.05 -3.63
C VAL A 156 16.68 5.53 -3.68
N PRO A 157 15.61 4.70 -3.74
CA PRO A 157 15.78 3.25 -3.74
C PRO A 157 16.35 2.75 -5.06
N GLU A 158 17.16 1.69 -5.00
CA GLU A 158 17.37 0.84 -6.16
C GLU A 158 16.06 0.15 -6.54
N THR A 159 15.91 -0.25 -7.80
CA THR A 159 14.67 -0.89 -8.27
C THR A 159 14.93 -2.30 -8.77
N ILE A 160 14.07 -3.24 -8.32
CA ILE A 160 13.96 -4.61 -8.84
C ILE A 160 12.88 -4.59 -9.94
N LYS A 161 13.24 -5.03 -11.13
CA LYS A 161 12.30 -5.24 -12.24
C LYS A 161 11.60 -6.59 -12.07
N VAL A 162 10.28 -6.59 -12.03
CA VAL A 162 9.46 -7.81 -12.04
C VAL A 162 8.73 -7.90 -13.36
N VAL A 163 9.07 -8.88 -14.18
CA VAL A 163 8.44 -9.12 -15.49
C VAL A 163 7.43 -10.25 -15.33
N VAL A 164 6.17 -9.96 -15.61
CA VAL A 164 5.09 -10.96 -15.60
C VAL A 164 4.66 -11.32 -17.01
N LYS A 165 4.29 -12.59 -17.23
CA LYS A 165 3.84 -13.13 -18.52
C LYS A 165 2.57 -13.95 -18.32
N GLY A 166 1.66 -13.90 -19.31
CA GLY A 166 0.41 -14.67 -19.27
C GLY A 166 -0.67 -14.07 -18.38
N GLU A 167 -1.57 -14.91 -17.89
CA GLU A 167 -2.72 -14.52 -17.05
C GLU A 167 -2.92 -15.49 -15.87
N PHE A 168 -3.58 -15.05 -14.82
CA PHE A 168 -3.86 -15.88 -13.66
C PHE A 168 -4.86 -17.00 -13.99
N ASN A 169 -4.62 -18.17 -13.41
CA ASN A 169 -5.61 -19.25 -13.38
C ASN A 169 -6.78 -18.89 -12.44
N ARG A 170 -7.89 -19.61 -12.57
CA ARG A 170 -9.05 -19.43 -11.68
C ARG A 170 -8.65 -19.57 -10.21
N TYR A 171 -9.09 -18.64 -9.36
CA TYR A 171 -8.80 -18.54 -7.92
C TYR A 171 -7.32 -18.29 -7.57
N VAL A 172 -6.51 -17.93 -8.54
CA VAL A 172 -5.17 -17.39 -8.33
C VAL A 172 -5.21 -15.89 -8.56
N GLY A 173 -4.51 -15.11 -7.77
CA GLY A 173 -4.52 -13.65 -7.87
C GLY A 173 -3.23 -12.99 -7.41
N GLY A 174 -3.30 -11.69 -7.25
CA GLY A 174 -2.13 -10.88 -6.87
C GLY A 174 -1.47 -11.32 -5.58
N LYS A 175 -2.23 -11.80 -4.59
CA LYS A 175 -1.68 -12.29 -3.34
C LYS A 175 -0.83 -13.54 -3.51
N ASP A 176 -1.23 -14.45 -4.40
CA ASP A 176 -0.44 -15.66 -4.70
C ASP A 176 0.89 -15.27 -5.36
N LEU A 177 0.88 -14.31 -6.29
CA LEU A 177 2.08 -13.79 -6.92
C LEU A 177 3.04 -13.16 -5.91
N ILE A 178 2.56 -12.26 -5.07
CA ILE A 178 3.47 -11.57 -4.13
C ILE A 178 3.99 -12.52 -3.04
N LEU A 179 3.19 -13.47 -2.56
CA LEU A 179 3.67 -14.52 -1.65
C LEU A 179 4.73 -15.39 -2.31
N ARG A 180 4.56 -15.70 -3.60
CA ARG A 180 5.57 -16.41 -4.37
C ARG A 180 6.86 -15.61 -4.49
N ILE A 181 6.78 -14.31 -4.82
CA ILE A 181 7.95 -13.42 -4.87
C ILE A 181 8.66 -13.40 -3.51
N ILE A 182 7.93 -13.18 -2.41
CA ILE A 182 8.50 -13.14 -1.06
C ILE A 182 9.17 -14.47 -0.70
N THR A 183 8.58 -15.60 -1.11
CA THR A 183 9.16 -16.92 -0.86
C THR A 183 10.47 -17.12 -1.63
N ASP A 184 10.55 -16.64 -2.87
CA ASP A 184 11.73 -16.81 -3.72
C ASP A 184 12.90 -15.92 -3.30
N ILE A 185 12.63 -14.72 -2.75
CA ILE A 185 13.68 -13.75 -2.42
C ILE A 185 13.93 -13.55 -0.92
N GLY A 186 13.03 -14.07 -0.06
CA GLY A 186 13.07 -13.85 1.39
C GLY A 186 12.43 -12.54 1.83
N VAL A 187 12.23 -12.39 3.15
CA VAL A 187 11.64 -11.20 3.79
C VAL A 187 12.54 -9.94 3.74
N ASP A 188 13.79 -10.10 3.38
CA ASP A 188 14.80 -9.04 3.26
C ASP A 188 15.36 -8.87 1.83
N GLY A 189 14.87 -9.68 0.87
CA GLY A 189 15.38 -9.71 -0.50
C GLY A 189 15.22 -8.41 -1.27
N ALA A 190 14.27 -7.56 -0.87
CA ALA A 190 14.05 -6.23 -1.41
C ALA A 190 14.32 -5.12 -0.39
N ASN A 191 15.13 -5.39 0.64
CA ASN A 191 15.38 -4.41 1.69
C ASN A 191 15.83 -3.07 1.11
N TYR A 192 15.03 -2.03 1.42
CA TYR A 192 15.17 -0.66 0.94
C TYR A 192 15.13 -0.49 -0.59
N LYS A 193 14.52 -1.41 -1.34
CA LYS A 193 14.36 -1.33 -2.81
C LYS A 193 12.91 -1.05 -3.19
N ALA A 194 12.69 -0.60 -4.41
CA ALA A 194 11.38 -0.59 -5.03
C ALA A 194 11.23 -1.82 -5.94
N PHE A 195 10.01 -2.33 -6.07
CA PHE A 195 9.63 -3.18 -7.19
C PHE A 195 8.98 -2.33 -8.28
N GLU A 196 9.25 -2.67 -9.54
CA GLU A 196 8.60 -2.09 -10.70
C GLU A 196 8.12 -3.21 -11.62
N PHE A 197 6.81 -3.24 -11.89
CA PHE A 197 6.16 -4.33 -12.60
C PHE A 197 6.05 -4.05 -14.09
N HIS A 198 6.41 -5.02 -14.93
CA HIS A 198 6.50 -4.96 -16.37
C HIS A 198 5.90 -6.21 -17.03
N GLY A 199 5.79 -6.20 -18.36
CA GLY A 199 5.25 -7.31 -19.14
C GLY A 199 3.74 -7.27 -19.24
N ASP A 200 3.07 -8.40 -19.07
CA ASP A 200 1.61 -8.54 -19.25
C ASP A 200 0.81 -8.02 -18.04
N VAL A 201 1.21 -6.85 -17.49
CA VAL A 201 0.56 -6.24 -16.32
C VAL A 201 -0.90 -5.89 -16.55
N GLN A 202 -1.33 -5.68 -17.78
CA GLN A 202 -2.74 -5.48 -18.15
C GLN A 202 -3.64 -6.69 -17.82
N ASN A 203 -3.05 -7.86 -17.59
CA ASN A 203 -3.76 -9.07 -17.15
C ASN A 203 -3.91 -9.17 -15.63
N ILE A 204 -3.37 -8.18 -14.89
CA ILE A 204 -3.48 -8.07 -13.43
C ILE A 204 -4.50 -6.97 -13.11
N SER A 205 -5.60 -7.32 -12.47
CA SER A 205 -6.62 -6.36 -12.05
C SER A 205 -6.07 -5.32 -11.06
N VAL A 206 -6.65 -4.12 -11.00
CA VAL A 206 -6.18 -3.10 -10.04
C VAL A 206 -6.31 -3.57 -8.58
N PRO A 207 -7.37 -4.28 -8.15
CA PRO A 207 -7.41 -4.91 -6.83
C PRO A 207 -6.23 -5.87 -6.56
N ASP A 208 -5.83 -6.68 -7.54
CA ASP A 208 -4.65 -7.53 -7.41
C ASP A 208 -3.35 -6.72 -7.32
N ARG A 209 -3.20 -5.65 -8.13
CA ARG A 209 -2.05 -4.73 -8.03
C ARG A 209 -1.97 -4.08 -6.65
N LEU A 210 -3.11 -3.70 -6.07
CA LEU A 210 -3.17 -3.16 -4.71
C LEU A 210 -2.69 -4.17 -3.68
N ALA A 211 -3.06 -5.45 -3.80
CA ALA A 211 -2.57 -6.52 -2.92
C ALA A 211 -1.06 -6.75 -3.09
N ILE A 212 -0.56 -6.77 -4.32
CA ILE A 212 0.86 -6.93 -4.64
C ILE A 212 1.69 -5.78 -4.07
N SER A 213 1.29 -4.54 -4.35
CA SER A 213 1.99 -3.35 -3.88
C SER A 213 1.94 -3.23 -2.35
N ASN A 214 0.80 -3.57 -1.73
CA ASN A 214 0.62 -3.61 -0.28
C ASN A 214 1.66 -4.50 0.40
N MET A 215 1.87 -5.70 -0.13
CA MET A 215 2.78 -6.68 0.44
C MET A 215 4.26 -6.53 0.01
N ALA A 216 4.61 -5.50 -0.74
CA ALA A 216 6.01 -5.22 -1.08
C ALA A 216 6.89 -5.04 0.17
N ILE A 217 6.33 -4.48 1.24
CA ILE A 217 7.02 -4.30 2.53
C ILE A 217 7.40 -5.62 3.17
N GLU A 218 6.64 -6.71 2.95
CA GLU A 218 6.92 -8.03 3.51
C GLU A 218 8.21 -8.67 2.95
N ALA A 219 8.73 -8.14 1.85
CA ALA A 219 10.06 -8.45 1.33
C ALA A 219 11.12 -7.38 1.72
N GLY A 220 10.78 -6.42 2.59
CA GLY A 220 11.61 -5.27 2.94
C GLY A 220 11.55 -4.12 1.93
N GLY A 221 10.66 -4.20 0.92
CA GLY A 221 10.55 -3.21 -0.14
C GLY A 221 9.93 -1.88 0.32
N LYS A 222 10.38 -0.78 -0.26
CA LYS A 222 9.84 0.56 -0.02
C LYS A 222 8.59 0.86 -0.83
N ALA A 223 8.45 0.29 -2.01
CA ALA A 223 7.32 0.48 -2.91
C ALA A 223 7.18 -0.70 -3.87
N GLY A 224 5.97 -0.93 -4.37
CA GLY A 224 5.70 -1.80 -5.51
C GLY A 224 4.91 -1.02 -6.55
N ILE A 225 5.53 -0.68 -7.68
CA ILE A 225 4.98 0.31 -8.62
C ILE A 225 4.55 -0.37 -9.91
N PHE A 226 3.30 -0.14 -10.30
CA PHE A 226 2.74 -0.52 -11.59
C PHE A 226 2.70 0.67 -12.55
N PRO A 227 2.77 0.43 -13.87
CA PRO A 227 2.54 1.49 -14.85
C PRO A 227 1.09 1.99 -14.79
N CYS A 228 0.86 3.22 -15.25
CA CYS A 228 -0.47 3.80 -15.38
C CYS A 228 -1.05 3.43 -16.76
N ASP A 229 -1.65 2.25 -16.86
CA ASP A 229 -2.38 1.79 -18.03
C ASP A 229 -3.86 2.19 -18.03
N ASP A 230 -4.63 1.71 -19.00
CA ASP A 230 -6.06 2.01 -19.13
C ASP A 230 -6.88 1.45 -17.95
N LEU A 231 -6.47 0.30 -17.37
CA LEU A 231 -7.11 -0.25 -16.18
C LEU A 231 -6.96 0.69 -14.98
N THR A 232 -5.76 1.23 -14.79
CA THR A 232 -5.49 2.21 -13.73
C THR A 232 -6.31 3.47 -13.94
N ARG A 233 -6.32 4.03 -15.16
CA ARG A 233 -7.08 5.26 -15.51
C ARG A 233 -8.57 5.07 -15.25
N GLU A 234 -9.13 3.95 -15.71
CA GLU A 234 -10.55 3.62 -15.51
C GLU A 234 -10.89 3.47 -14.04
N TYR A 235 -10.01 2.83 -13.25
CA TYR A 235 -10.24 2.58 -11.83
C TYR A 235 -10.31 3.86 -11.00
N ILE A 236 -9.48 4.86 -11.31
CA ILE A 236 -9.38 6.11 -10.53
C ILE A 236 -10.21 7.27 -11.10
N LYS A 237 -10.79 7.15 -12.30
CA LYS A 237 -11.38 8.27 -13.06
C LYS A 237 -12.40 9.11 -12.29
N ASP A 238 -13.23 8.45 -11.48
CA ASP A 238 -14.34 9.09 -10.76
C ASP A 238 -13.95 9.59 -9.36
N SER A 239 -12.76 9.21 -8.87
CA SER A 239 -12.32 9.50 -7.50
C SER A 239 -11.15 10.47 -7.42
N VAL A 240 -10.28 10.51 -8.44
CA VAL A 240 -9.02 11.23 -8.39
C VAL A 240 -9.20 12.73 -8.08
N ARG A 241 -8.43 13.23 -7.13
CA ARG A 241 -8.43 14.64 -6.73
C ARG A 241 -7.41 15.43 -7.53
N GLY A 242 -7.88 16.45 -8.24
CA GLY A 242 -7.02 17.34 -9.02
C GLY A 242 -6.29 16.65 -10.18
N GLU A 243 -5.26 17.30 -10.68
CA GLU A 243 -4.45 16.82 -11.79
C GLU A 243 -3.45 15.74 -11.32
N TYR A 244 -3.11 14.84 -12.22
CA TYR A 244 -2.07 13.84 -12.03
C TYR A 244 -1.30 13.63 -13.33
N GLU A 245 -0.09 13.11 -13.21
CA GLU A 245 0.81 12.87 -14.34
C GLU A 245 1.37 11.46 -14.26
N PRO A 246 0.98 10.56 -15.17
CA PRO A 246 1.57 9.23 -15.25
C PRO A 246 3.08 9.28 -15.44
N VAL A 247 3.78 8.38 -14.77
CA VAL A 247 5.23 8.27 -14.87
C VAL A 247 5.59 6.88 -15.36
N GLU A 248 6.36 6.83 -16.43
CA GLU A 248 6.91 5.60 -17.00
C GLU A 248 8.43 5.58 -16.84
N ALA A 249 9.02 4.39 -16.68
CA ALA A 249 10.46 4.24 -16.72
C ALA A 249 11.01 4.57 -18.12
N ASP A 250 12.26 4.97 -18.18
CA ASP A 250 12.97 5.07 -19.46
C ASP A 250 13.29 3.67 -20.00
N ASP A 251 13.36 3.52 -21.31
CA ASP A 251 13.64 2.22 -21.95
C ASP A 251 15.01 1.64 -21.51
N ASP A 252 15.97 2.52 -21.24
CA ASP A 252 17.31 2.20 -20.76
C ASP A 252 17.48 2.37 -19.25
N ALA A 253 16.37 2.35 -18.47
CA ALA A 253 16.40 2.40 -17.01
C ALA A 253 17.22 1.25 -16.42
N VAL A 254 17.98 1.53 -15.37
CA VAL A 254 18.84 0.54 -14.72
C VAL A 254 18.16 -0.07 -13.51
N TYR A 255 18.09 -1.39 -13.52
CA TYR A 255 17.53 -2.20 -12.44
C TYR A 255 18.64 -3.01 -11.76
N CYS A 256 18.59 -3.09 -10.43
CA CYS A 256 19.57 -3.86 -9.66
C CYS A 256 19.38 -5.38 -9.77
N ARG A 257 18.17 -5.82 -10.13
CA ARG A 257 17.80 -7.23 -10.32
C ARG A 257 16.57 -7.31 -11.22
N THR A 258 16.45 -8.41 -11.97
CA THR A 258 15.24 -8.77 -12.71
C THR A 258 14.70 -10.10 -12.21
N LEU A 259 13.38 -10.16 -11.97
CA LEU A 259 12.62 -11.36 -11.63
C LEU A 259 11.60 -11.60 -12.74
N GLU A 260 11.36 -12.87 -13.10
CA GLU A 260 10.39 -13.23 -14.14
C GLU A 260 9.40 -14.25 -13.58
N TYR A 261 8.10 -14.01 -13.82
CA TYR A 261 7.02 -14.91 -13.41
C TYR A 261 6.05 -15.16 -14.53
N ASP A 262 5.70 -16.43 -14.73
CA ASP A 262 4.64 -16.87 -15.62
C ASP A 262 3.37 -17.06 -14.77
N LEU A 263 2.41 -16.14 -14.94
CA LEU A 263 1.17 -16.12 -14.16
C LEU A 263 0.34 -17.39 -14.36
N SER A 264 0.42 -17.99 -15.56
CA SER A 264 -0.32 -19.20 -15.89
C SER A 264 0.19 -20.46 -15.16
N LYS A 265 1.41 -20.38 -14.60
CA LYS A 265 2.02 -21.47 -13.82
C LYS A 265 1.86 -21.30 -12.31
N LEU A 266 1.30 -20.18 -11.87
CA LEU A 266 1.02 -19.99 -10.46
C LEU A 266 -0.17 -20.84 -10.03
N GLU A 267 -0.06 -21.32 -8.80
CA GLU A 267 -1.09 -22.08 -8.10
C GLU A 267 -1.54 -21.29 -6.88
N PRO A 268 -2.72 -21.60 -6.30
CA PRO A 268 -3.10 -21.04 -5.01
C PRO A 268 -2.00 -21.27 -3.98
N PHE A 269 -1.58 -20.21 -3.30
CA PHE A 269 -0.39 -20.19 -2.47
C PHE A 269 -0.71 -19.78 -1.02
N VAL A 270 -0.05 -20.38 -0.05
CA VAL A 270 -0.22 -20.09 1.38
C VAL A 270 1.12 -20.00 2.08
N SER A 271 1.22 -19.09 3.04
CA SER A 271 2.41 -18.99 3.90
C SER A 271 2.12 -19.55 5.29
N TYR A 272 3.07 -20.34 5.78
CA TYR A 272 3.03 -20.91 7.12
C TYR A 272 3.66 -19.95 8.14
N PRO A 273 3.26 -20.03 9.42
CA PRO A 273 3.90 -19.26 10.47
C PRO A 273 5.42 -19.53 10.56
N HIS A 274 6.23 -18.55 10.89
CA HIS A 274 5.82 -17.18 11.32
C HIS A 274 6.27 -16.12 10.32
N LEU A 275 6.75 -16.52 9.13
CA LEU A 275 7.25 -15.61 8.10
C LEU A 275 6.43 -15.73 6.80
N PRO A 276 6.13 -14.62 6.11
CA PRO A 276 5.46 -14.69 4.82
C PRO A 276 6.28 -15.42 3.74
N SER A 277 7.60 -15.54 3.90
CA SER A 277 8.49 -16.34 3.04
C SER A 277 8.37 -17.86 3.23
N ASN A 278 7.63 -18.33 4.24
CA ASN A 278 7.35 -19.75 4.42
C ASN A 278 6.24 -20.24 3.48
N GLY A 279 6.27 -19.78 2.22
CA GLY A 279 5.25 -20.03 1.22
C GLY A 279 5.32 -21.40 0.60
N ARG A 280 4.16 -21.95 0.27
CA ARG A 280 4.01 -23.21 -0.50
C ARG A 280 2.65 -23.28 -1.21
N PRO A 281 2.52 -24.10 -2.25
CA PRO A 281 1.23 -24.37 -2.87
C PRO A 281 0.20 -24.90 -1.87
N VAL A 282 -1.05 -24.44 -1.96
CA VAL A 282 -2.13 -24.87 -1.04
C VAL A 282 -2.33 -26.39 -1.04
N ARG A 283 -2.09 -27.08 -2.17
CA ARG A 283 -2.19 -28.55 -2.25
C ARG A 283 -1.22 -29.28 -1.31
N GLU A 284 -0.16 -28.61 -0.85
CA GLU A 284 0.82 -29.16 0.10
C GLU A 284 0.48 -28.81 1.56
N ALA A 285 -0.60 -28.02 1.75
CA ALA A 285 -1.03 -27.61 3.08
C ALA A 285 -1.91 -28.69 3.71
N ASP A 286 -1.46 -29.25 4.82
CA ASP A 286 -2.24 -30.15 5.68
C ASP A 286 -2.34 -29.53 7.07
N VAL A 287 -3.23 -28.56 7.24
CA VAL A 287 -3.40 -27.80 8.48
C VAL A 287 -4.89 -27.68 8.80
N ARG A 288 -5.26 -28.08 10.01
CA ARG A 288 -6.56 -27.77 10.58
C ARG A 288 -6.59 -26.28 10.97
N ILE A 289 -7.67 -25.58 10.56
CA ILE A 289 -7.91 -24.20 10.93
C ILE A 289 -9.03 -24.11 11.98
N ASP A 290 -8.92 -23.15 12.89
CA ASP A 290 -9.94 -22.83 13.89
C ASP A 290 -10.66 -21.52 13.56
N GLN A 291 -10.04 -20.68 12.72
CA GLN A 291 -10.63 -19.43 12.25
C GLN A 291 -10.25 -19.15 10.80
N ALA A 292 -11.23 -18.71 10.02
CA ALA A 292 -11.05 -18.13 8.69
C ALA A 292 -11.37 -16.63 8.74
N TYR A 293 -10.48 -15.79 8.19
CA TYR A 293 -10.68 -14.35 8.10
C TYR A 293 -10.57 -13.89 6.65
N LEU A 294 -11.62 -13.28 6.13
CA LEU A 294 -11.65 -12.65 4.82
C LEU A 294 -11.73 -11.14 5.00
N GLY A 295 -10.68 -10.42 4.63
CA GLY A 295 -10.57 -8.98 4.86
C GLY A 295 -9.14 -8.49 4.83
N SER A 296 -8.84 -7.48 5.60
CA SER A 296 -7.56 -6.76 5.75
C SER A 296 -7.25 -5.75 4.63
N CYS A 297 -6.15 -5.00 4.80
CA CYS A 297 -5.68 -4.04 3.81
C CYS A 297 -5.21 -4.67 2.50
N THR A 298 -4.85 -5.97 2.53
CA THR A 298 -4.47 -6.72 1.32
C THR A 298 -5.68 -7.09 0.47
N ASN A 299 -6.71 -7.73 1.07
CA ASN A 299 -7.80 -8.40 0.36
C ASN A 299 -9.14 -8.25 1.11
N GLY A 300 -9.70 -7.07 1.11
CA GLY A 300 -11.03 -6.79 1.67
C GLY A 300 -11.94 -6.06 0.71
N ARG A 301 -11.57 -5.98 -0.57
CA ARG A 301 -12.30 -5.26 -1.60
C ARG A 301 -13.51 -6.06 -2.08
N ILE A 302 -14.43 -5.41 -2.77
CA ILE A 302 -15.65 -6.07 -3.26
C ILE A 302 -15.33 -7.26 -4.18
N GLU A 303 -14.25 -7.19 -4.94
CA GLU A 303 -13.78 -8.28 -5.80
C GLU A 303 -13.37 -9.50 -4.97
N ASP A 304 -12.63 -9.30 -3.88
CA ASP A 304 -12.24 -10.36 -2.95
C ASP A 304 -13.48 -10.98 -2.29
N MET A 305 -14.45 -10.15 -1.89
CA MET A 305 -15.70 -10.60 -1.30
C MET A 305 -16.53 -11.44 -2.28
N ARG A 306 -16.57 -11.06 -3.57
CA ARG A 306 -17.26 -11.83 -4.62
C ARG A 306 -16.63 -13.19 -4.83
N ILE A 307 -15.30 -13.28 -4.90
CA ILE A 307 -14.56 -14.55 -5.01
C ILE A 307 -14.84 -15.42 -3.78
N GLY A 308 -14.71 -14.86 -2.58
CA GLY A 308 -15.02 -15.56 -1.33
C GLY A 308 -16.46 -16.09 -1.30
N ALA A 309 -17.43 -15.26 -1.69
CA ALA A 309 -18.83 -15.64 -1.76
C ALA A 309 -19.09 -16.77 -2.77
N GLU A 310 -18.42 -16.74 -3.94
CA GLU A 310 -18.52 -17.82 -4.93
C GLU A 310 -18.02 -19.15 -4.36
N ILE A 311 -16.89 -19.13 -3.64
CA ILE A 311 -16.29 -20.35 -3.06
C ILE A 311 -17.20 -20.97 -1.98
N VAL A 312 -17.81 -20.14 -1.12
CA VAL A 312 -18.64 -20.63 0.00
C VAL A 312 -20.11 -20.82 -0.36
N LYS A 313 -20.54 -20.42 -1.55
CA LYS A 313 -21.95 -20.49 -1.98
C LYS A 313 -22.54 -21.91 -1.83
N GLY A 314 -23.67 -22.00 -1.11
CA GLY A 314 -24.34 -23.27 -0.85
C GLY A 314 -23.62 -24.20 0.13
N ARG A 315 -22.63 -23.70 0.85
CA ARG A 315 -21.88 -24.45 1.87
C ARG A 315 -22.08 -23.82 3.25
N HIS A 316 -21.78 -24.57 4.29
CA HIS A 316 -21.73 -24.12 5.66
C HIS A 316 -20.29 -24.11 6.16
N VAL A 317 -19.99 -23.18 7.06
CA VAL A 317 -18.70 -23.18 7.78
C VAL A 317 -18.61 -24.49 8.58
N ALA A 318 -17.44 -25.14 8.53
CA ALA A 318 -17.21 -26.40 9.22
C ALA A 318 -17.43 -26.24 10.74
N PRO A 319 -18.01 -27.25 11.42
CA PRO A 319 -18.17 -27.21 12.87
C PRO A 319 -16.83 -26.95 13.58
N GLY A 320 -16.82 -26.01 14.50
CA GLY A 320 -15.63 -25.61 15.25
C GLY A 320 -14.75 -24.56 14.58
N VAL A 321 -15.06 -24.14 13.35
CA VAL A 321 -14.37 -23.04 12.67
C VAL A 321 -15.21 -21.76 12.78
N ARG A 322 -14.57 -20.66 13.18
CA ARG A 322 -15.17 -19.32 13.15
C ARG A 322 -14.79 -18.61 11.84
N MET A 323 -15.77 -18.16 11.07
CA MET A 323 -15.51 -17.33 9.89
C MET A 323 -15.84 -15.86 10.19
N ILE A 324 -14.91 -14.97 9.87
CA ILE A 324 -15.04 -13.52 9.99
C ILE A 324 -14.87 -12.92 8.60
N VAL A 325 -15.78 -12.03 8.21
CA VAL A 325 -15.70 -11.30 6.94
C VAL A 325 -15.78 -9.81 7.23
N VAL A 326 -14.76 -9.07 6.80
CA VAL A 326 -14.66 -7.62 7.03
C VAL A 326 -14.32 -6.94 5.71
N PRO A 327 -15.30 -6.27 5.07
CA PRO A 327 -15.05 -5.47 3.87
C PRO A 327 -14.07 -4.31 4.14
N ALA A 328 -13.29 -3.93 3.13
CA ALA A 328 -12.27 -2.90 3.27
C ALA A 328 -12.85 -1.49 3.42
N SER A 329 -14.04 -1.23 2.89
CA SER A 329 -14.71 0.08 2.99
C SER A 329 -16.23 -0.08 3.04
N GLN A 330 -16.93 1.05 3.18
CA GLN A 330 -18.39 1.10 3.14
C GLN A 330 -18.96 1.34 1.74
N ARG A 331 -18.12 1.48 0.73
CA ARG A 331 -18.52 1.61 -0.68
C ARG A 331 -18.78 0.28 -1.35
#